data_30ef5861a2df3cd3a3813400317c27c1
#
_entry.id   30ef5861a2df3cd3a3813400317c27c1
#
_cell.length_a   1.000
_cell.length_b   1.000
_cell.length_c   1.000
_cell.angle_alpha   90.00
_cell.angle_beta   90.00
_cell.angle_gamma   90.00
#
_symmetry.space_group_name_H-M   'P 1'
#
loop_
_entity.id
_entity.type
_entity.pdbx_description
1 polymer ?
#
loop_
_entity_poly.entity_id
_entity_poly.type
_entity_poly.pdbx_seq_one_letter_code
_entity_poly.pdbx_strand_id
1 'polypeptide(L)'
;VEKNLVSLAWDEVDGALFYHVYRSKTADGTFELVGRADEATFTDTDVLTTISYYYKVASVNAGGVSEHSDAVASDAVTTLVRQAENLGRAPVAVKTDEGVYIGWRLLGLDPQNLGFHVYRDGARVTSTPITGSTNVLDPAGTTDSTYRIATVVGGVQKWVTPSFSVWDDQTFDVALDKPADAYTKDGQPYSYRAGDASIGDVDGDGEYEIILKWDPSNAKDNSQAGYTGNVYIDAYKLDGTRLWRIDLGNNIRAGAHYTQFQVFDYDGNGKAEIIMKTADGTVDGIGAVIGDARADYRNSGGY
;
A
#
# COMPACT_ATOMS: atom_id res chain seq x y z
N VAL A 1 7.09 -12.48 -7.20
CA VAL A 1 6.32 -12.83 -5.99
C VAL A 1 5.15 -13.67 -6.46
N GLU A 2 5.11 -14.94 -6.10
CA GLU A 2 3.88 -15.72 -6.28
C GLU A 2 2.87 -15.13 -5.30
N LYS A 3 1.85 -14.48 -5.84
CA LYS A 3 0.69 -14.04 -5.07
C LYS A 3 0.02 -15.28 -4.47
N ASN A 4 -0.63 -15.10 -3.31
CA ASN A 4 -1.59 -16.08 -2.83
C ASN A 4 -2.57 -16.35 -3.96
N LEU A 5 -2.56 -17.54 -4.47
CA LEU A 5 -3.44 -17.94 -5.55
C LEU A 5 -3.92 -19.36 -5.35
N VAL A 6 -5.13 -19.63 -5.80
CA VAL A 6 -5.67 -20.96 -5.94
C VAL A 6 -5.89 -21.21 -7.43
N SER A 7 -5.19 -22.20 -7.96
CA SER A 7 -5.41 -22.65 -9.34
C SER A 7 -6.43 -23.77 -9.37
N LEU A 8 -7.44 -23.62 -10.19
CA LEU A 8 -8.52 -24.57 -10.40
C LEU A 8 -8.42 -25.14 -11.81
N ALA A 9 -8.73 -26.41 -11.95
CA ALA A 9 -8.91 -27.08 -13.23
C ALA A 9 -10.07 -28.07 -13.11
N TRP A 10 -10.83 -28.25 -14.17
CA TRP A 10 -11.95 -29.19 -14.26
C TRP A 10 -12.05 -29.79 -15.66
N ASP A 11 -12.86 -30.80 -15.81
CA ASP A 11 -13.10 -31.40 -17.11
C ASP A 11 -13.96 -30.47 -18.01
N GLU A 12 -13.60 -30.36 -19.27
CA GLU A 12 -14.38 -29.58 -20.23
C GLU A 12 -15.80 -30.14 -20.36
N VAL A 13 -16.77 -29.24 -20.42
CA VAL A 13 -18.19 -29.60 -20.66
C VAL A 13 -18.54 -29.31 -22.12
N ASP A 14 -19.00 -30.34 -22.83
CA ASP A 14 -19.38 -30.24 -24.24
C ASP A 14 -20.47 -29.17 -24.44
N GLY A 15 -20.24 -28.24 -25.35
CA GLY A 15 -21.17 -27.14 -25.63
C GLY A 15 -21.15 -25.99 -24.66
N ALA A 16 -20.24 -25.97 -23.67
CA ALA A 16 -20.01 -24.79 -22.84
C ALA A 16 -19.33 -23.68 -23.66
N LEU A 17 -19.82 -22.46 -23.50
CA LEU A 17 -19.20 -21.26 -24.07
C LEU A 17 -18.17 -20.65 -23.12
N PHE A 18 -18.38 -20.76 -21.83
CA PHE A 18 -17.52 -20.34 -20.74
C PHE A 18 -18.02 -20.93 -19.42
N TYR A 19 -17.31 -20.63 -18.32
CA TYR A 19 -17.63 -21.11 -16.98
C TYR A 19 -17.74 -19.94 -16.01
N HIS A 20 -18.65 -20.05 -15.06
CA HIS A 20 -18.69 -19.21 -13.86
C HIS A 20 -18.00 -19.95 -12.71
N VAL A 21 -17.14 -19.26 -11.98
CA VAL A 21 -16.44 -19.78 -10.81
C VAL A 21 -16.96 -19.07 -9.58
N TYR A 22 -17.35 -19.85 -8.57
CA TYR A 22 -17.91 -19.37 -7.32
C TYR A 22 -17.03 -19.80 -6.17
N ARG A 23 -16.94 -18.97 -5.13
CA ARG A 23 -16.12 -19.18 -3.93
C ARG A 23 -16.92 -19.00 -2.66
N SER A 24 -16.61 -19.79 -1.62
CA SER A 24 -17.11 -19.62 -0.25
C SER A 24 -15.97 -19.91 0.75
N LYS A 25 -16.08 -19.39 1.98
CA LYS A 25 -15.17 -19.71 3.09
C LYS A 25 -15.58 -20.97 3.86
N THR A 26 -16.78 -21.51 3.60
CA THR A 26 -17.29 -22.75 4.22
C THR A 26 -17.95 -23.63 3.17
N ALA A 27 -17.94 -24.95 3.41
CA ALA A 27 -18.46 -25.92 2.44
C ALA A 27 -19.96 -25.76 2.14
N ASP A 28 -20.73 -25.35 3.13
CA ASP A 28 -22.19 -25.19 3.12
C ASP A 28 -22.61 -23.71 3.14
N GLY A 29 -21.67 -22.77 2.94
CA GLY A 29 -21.92 -21.35 2.97
C GLY A 29 -22.50 -20.81 1.67
N THR A 30 -22.69 -19.49 1.63
CA THR A 30 -23.07 -18.77 0.41
C THR A 30 -21.86 -18.70 -0.53
N PHE A 31 -22.04 -19.14 -1.77
CA PHE A 31 -21.02 -19.07 -2.81
C PHE A 31 -21.21 -17.80 -3.64
N GLU A 32 -20.19 -16.99 -3.69
CA GLU A 32 -20.15 -15.75 -4.45
C GLU A 32 -19.43 -15.97 -5.80
N LEU A 33 -19.93 -15.35 -6.85
CA LEU A 33 -19.26 -15.36 -8.15
C LEU A 33 -17.96 -14.58 -8.07
N VAL A 34 -16.83 -15.27 -8.26
CA VAL A 34 -15.48 -14.65 -8.20
C VAL A 34 -14.84 -14.51 -9.58
N GLY A 35 -15.37 -15.14 -10.59
CA GLY A 35 -14.83 -14.96 -11.94
C GLY A 35 -15.55 -15.74 -13.02
N ARG A 36 -15.12 -15.44 -14.25
CA ARG A 36 -15.47 -16.15 -15.48
C ARG A 36 -14.19 -16.74 -16.07
N ALA A 37 -14.28 -17.96 -16.57
CA ALA A 37 -13.22 -18.64 -17.29
C ALA A 37 -13.70 -19.05 -18.69
N ASP A 38 -12.95 -18.74 -19.72
CA ASP A 38 -13.26 -19.16 -21.09
C ASP A 38 -12.71 -20.57 -21.41
N GLU A 39 -11.81 -21.08 -20.56
CA GLU A 39 -11.25 -22.43 -20.59
C GLU A 39 -11.59 -23.17 -19.29
N ALA A 40 -11.35 -24.49 -19.23
CA ALA A 40 -11.62 -25.32 -18.05
C ALA A 40 -10.57 -25.13 -16.94
N THR A 41 -10.07 -23.92 -16.79
CA THR A 41 -9.10 -23.51 -15.75
C THR A 41 -9.40 -22.11 -15.25
N PHE A 42 -9.08 -21.86 -13.97
CA PHE A 42 -9.21 -20.52 -13.39
C PHE A 42 -8.15 -20.32 -12.30
N THR A 43 -7.60 -19.12 -12.19
CA THR A 43 -6.70 -18.75 -11.09
C THR A 43 -7.35 -17.64 -10.27
N ASP A 44 -7.71 -17.98 -9.05
CA ASP A 44 -8.17 -17.01 -8.07
C ASP A 44 -6.96 -16.36 -7.38
N THR A 45 -6.77 -15.08 -7.58
CA THR A 45 -5.67 -14.27 -7.03
C THR A 45 -6.09 -13.42 -5.84
N ASP A 46 -7.39 -13.46 -5.48
CA ASP A 46 -7.97 -12.73 -4.37
C ASP A 46 -8.26 -13.70 -3.20
N VAL A 47 -7.24 -14.38 -2.74
CA VAL A 47 -7.32 -15.37 -1.63
C VAL A 47 -6.34 -15.00 -0.53
N LEU A 48 -6.79 -15.15 0.73
CA LEU A 48 -5.94 -14.94 1.90
C LEU A 48 -5.15 -16.19 2.25
N THR A 49 -3.94 -16.02 2.78
CA THR A 49 -3.16 -17.12 3.36
C THR A 49 -3.85 -17.72 4.58
N THR A 50 -3.53 -18.98 4.86
CA THR A 50 -4.05 -19.75 6.01
C THR A 50 -5.55 -20.04 5.99
N ILE A 51 -6.27 -19.64 4.95
CA ILE A 51 -7.69 -19.93 4.77
C ILE A 51 -7.85 -20.97 3.65
N SER A 52 -8.62 -22.02 3.93
CA SER A 52 -9.13 -22.91 2.89
C SER A 52 -10.41 -22.32 2.33
N TYR A 53 -10.51 -22.27 1.01
CA TYR A 53 -11.70 -21.85 0.31
C TYR A 53 -12.39 -23.04 -0.34
N TYR A 54 -13.67 -22.91 -0.59
CA TYR A 54 -14.49 -23.87 -1.29
C TYR A 54 -14.94 -23.28 -2.62
N TYR A 55 -14.78 -24.04 -3.69
CA TYR A 55 -15.10 -23.59 -5.04
C TYR A 55 -16.16 -24.46 -5.69
N LYS A 56 -16.99 -23.84 -6.49
CA LYS A 56 -17.95 -24.48 -7.39
C LYS A 56 -17.82 -23.87 -8.77
N VAL A 57 -18.10 -24.66 -9.79
CA VAL A 57 -18.09 -24.21 -11.19
C VAL A 57 -19.45 -24.52 -11.81
N ALA A 58 -19.93 -23.62 -12.67
CA ALA A 58 -21.07 -23.84 -13.52
C ALA A 58 -20.71 -23.55 -14.98
N SER A 59 -21.06 -24.41 -15.88
CA SER A 59 -20.93 -24.16 -17.32
C SER A 59 -22.05 -23.21 -17.81
N VAL A 60 -21.73 -22.40 -18.81
CA VAL A 60 -22.68 -21.46 -19.42
C VAL A 60 -22.72 -21.68 -20.94
N ASN A 61 -23.90 -21.76 -21.48
CA ASN A 61 -24.15 -21.85 -22.93
C ASN A 61 -25.35 -20.99 -23.35
N ALA A 62 -25.77 -21.09 -24.59
CA ALA A 62 -26.91 -20.33 -25.10
C ALA A 62 -28.25 -20.66 -24.39
N GLY A 63 -28.35 -21.82 -23.73
CA GLY A 63 -29.52 -22.24 -22.95
C GLY A 63 -29.53 -21.72 -21.51
N GLY A 64 -28.43 -21.14 -21.04
CA GLY A 64 -28.29 -20.59 -19.69
C GLY A 64 -27.09 -21.15 -18.89
N VAL A 65 -27.20 -21.03 -17.58
CA VAL A 65 -26.20 -21.50 -16.61
C VAL A 65 -26.62 -22.86 -16.07
N SER A 66 -25.70 -23.83 -16.03
CA SER A 66 -25.94 -25.15 -15.43
C SER A 66 -26.12 -25.08 -13.92
N GLU A 67 -26.51 -26.19 -13.30
CA GLU A 67 -26.33 -26.38 -11.87
C GLU A 67 -24.82 -26.30 -11.52
N HIS A 68 -24.54 -25.90 -10.28
CA HIS A 68 -23.16 -25.84 -9.79
C HIS A 68 -22.60 -27.26 -9.58
N SER A 69 -21.30 -27.41 -9.81
CA SER A 69 -20.57 -28.61 -9.37
C SER A 69 -20.67 -28.82 -7.86
N ASP A 70 -20.27 -29.98 -7.39
CA ASP A 70 -19.97 -30.18 -5.98
C ASP A 70 -18.89 -29.20 -5.52
N ALA A 71 -18.93 -28.86 -4.22
CA ALA A 71 -17.95 -27.97 -3.64
C ALA A 71 -16.62 -28.71 -3.44
N VAL A 72 -15.54 -28.15 -3.97
CA VAL A 72 -14.18 -28.66 -3.78
C VAL A 72 -13.40 -27.69 -2.89
N ALA A 73 -12.80 -28.21 -1.82
CA ALA A 73 -11.93 -27.41 -0.94
C ALA A 73 -10.56 -27.18 -1.59
N SER A 74 -10.06 -25.96 -1.52
CA SER A 74 -8.65 -25.73 -1.74
C SER A 74 -7.86 -26.21 -0.52
N ASP A 75 -6.61 -26.63 -0.72
CA ASP A 75 -5.68 -26.71 0.38
C ASP A 75 -5.53 -25.31 0.99
N ALA A 76 -5.36 -25.25 2.33
CA ALA A 76 -4.97 -24.00 2.95
C ALA A 76 -3.63 -23.57 2.33
N VAL A 77 -3.53 -22.35 1.82
CA VAL A 77 -2.28 -21.83 1.30
C VAL A 77 -1.28 -21.77 2.45
N THR A 78 -0.43 -22.80 2.54
CA THR A 78 0.51 -22.99 3.66
C THR A 78 1.83 -22.25 3.47
N THR A 79 2.06 -21.65 2.30
CA THR A 79 3.21 -20.80 2.10
C THR A 79 3.02 -19.57 2.98
N LEU A 80 3.93 -19.35 3.94
CA LEU A 80 3.99 -18.12 4.71
C LEU A 80 4.28 -16.97 3.73
N VAL A 81 3.25 -16.45 3.12
CA VAL A 81 3.35 -15.20 2.37
C VAL A 81 3.26 -14.09 3.40
N ARG A 82 4.31 -13.29 3.48
CA ARG A 82 4.30 -12.11 4.32
C ARG A 82 3.21 -11.17 3.79
N GLN A 83 2.23 -10.89 4.61
CA GLN A 83 1.25 -9.88 4.32
C GLN A 83 1.94 -8.52 4.41
N ALA A 84 2.05 -7.84 3.31
CA ALA A 84 2.64 -6.51 3.18
C ALA A 84 2.33 -5.97 1.80
N GLU A 85 2.48 -4.67 1.64
CA GLU A 85 2.34 -3.98 0.37
C GLU A 85 3.21 -4.62 -0.72
N ASN A 86 2.79 -4.52 -1.96
CA ASN A 86 3.51 -5.05 -3.12
C ASN A 86 4.67 -4.12 -3.54
N LEU A 87 5.55 -3.85 -2.60
CA LEU A 87 6.64 -2.88 -2.75
C LEU A 87 7.64 -3.25 -3.85
N GLY A 88 8.06 -2.24 -4.59
CA GLY A 88 9.21 -2.29 -5.48
C GLY A 88 10.55 -2.31 -4.73
N ARG A 89 11.65 -2.36 -5.50
CA ARG A 89 13.01 -2.29 -4.95
C ARG A 89 13.37 -0.93 -4.37
N ALA A 90 12.59 0.12 -4.65
CA ALA A 90 12.82 1.52 -4.27
C ALA A 90 14.32 1.89 -4.36
N PRO A 91 14.93 1.79 -5.54
CA PRO A 91 16.33 2.08 -5.70
C PRO A 91 16.57 3.57 -5.57
N VAL A 92 17.65 3.93 -4.89
CA VAL A 92 18.11 5.30 -4.73
C VAL A 92 19.56 5.38 -5.20
N ALA A 93 19.92 6.41 -5.96
CA ALA A 93 21.27 6.76 -6.31
C ALA A 93 21.57 8.17 -5.79
N VAL A 94 22.65 8.32 -5.04
CA VAL A 94 23.00 9.58 -4.37
C VAL A 94 24.43 9.97 -4.70
N LYS A 95 24.65 11.22 -5.09
CA LYS A 95 25.99 11.75 -5.31
C LYS A 95 26.78 11.81 -3.99
N THR A 96 28.01 11.32 -4.05
CA THR A 96 28.99 11.41 -2.96
C THR A 96 30.32 11.96 -3.50
N ASP A 97 31.27 12.25 -2.61
CA ASP A 97 32.63 12.67 -3.01
C ASP A 97 33.39 11.58 -3.76
N GLU A 98 33.03 10.30 -3.55
CA GLU A 98 33.71 9.14 -4.14
C GLU A 98 33.00 8.59 -5.39
N GLY A 99 31.91 9.21 -5.84
CA GLY A 99 31.12 8.76 -6.98
C GLY A 99 29.62 8.78 -6.68
N VAL A 100 28.90 7.77 -7.14
CA VAL A 100 27.48 7.62 -6.88
C VAL A 100 27.26 6.37 -6.01
N TYR A 101 26.65 6.57 -4.84
CA TYR A 101 26.19 5.48 -4.00
C TYR A 101 24.80 5.05 -4.45
N ILE A 102 24.62 3.76 -4.71
CA ILE A 102 23.35 3.16 -5.15
C ILE A 102 22.90 2.18 -4.06
N GLY A 103 21.65 2.32 -3.60
CA GLY A 103 21.02 1.43 -2.63
C GLY A 103 19.65 0.95 -3.13
N TRP A 104 19.19 -0.23 -2.65
CA TRP A 104 17.87 -0.79 -2.97
C TRP A 104 17.38 -1.72 -1.86
N ARG A 105 16.11 -2.14 -1.92
CA ARG A 105 15.52 -3.05 -0.92
C ARG A 105 15.81 -4.52 -1.23
N LEU A 106 16.06 -5.29 -0.17
CA LEU A 106 15.84 -6.73 -0.16
C LEU A 106 14.38 -6.96 0.29
N LEU A 107 13.62 -7.73 -0.50
CA LEU A 107 12.23 -8.00 -0.18
C LEU A 107 12.10 -9.28 0.66
N GLY A 108 11.08 -9.34 1.51
CA GLY A 108 10.93 -10.45 2.47
C GLY A 108 10.72 -11.83 1.85
N LEU A 109 10.29 -11.89 0.58
CA LEU A 109 10.09 -13.14 -0.17
C LEU A 109 11.20 -13.41 -1.20
N ASP A 110 12.29 -12.66 -1.17
CA ASP A 110 13.41 -12.91 -2.06
C ASP A 110 14.06 -14.26 -1.79
N PRO A 111 14.47 -15.00 -2.84
CA PRO A 111 15.25 -16.21 -2.68
C PRO A 111 16.57 -15.92 -1.95
N GLN A 112 17.02 -16.82 -1.08
CA GLN A 112 18.27 -16.64 -0.34
C GLN A 112 19.52 -16.58 -1.23
N ASN A 113 19.47 -17.12 -2.45
CA ASN A 113 20.54 -17.07 -3.44
C ASN A 113 20.38 -15.94 -4.46
N LEU A 114 19.58 -14.89 -4.11
CA LEU A 114 19.39 -13.73 -4.95
C LEU A 114 20.69 -12.92 -5.02
N GLY A 115 21.04 -12.52 -6.25
CA GLY A 115 22.09 -11.53 -6.53
C GLY A 115 21.54 -10.37 -7.34
N PHE A 116 22.36 -9.32 -7.48
CA PHE A 116 21.98 -8.11 -8.19
C PHE A 116 23.06 -7.68 -9.18
N HIS A 117 22.65 -7.25 -10.35
CA HIS A 117 23.47 -6.46 -11.25
C HIS A 117 23.00 -5.00 -11.26
N VAL A 118 23.97 -4.10 -11.33
CA VAL A 118 23.72 -2.67 -11.49
C VAL A 118 24.13 -2.25 -12.89
N TYR A 119 23.29 -1.44 -13.51
CA TYR A 119 23.50 -0.86 -14.82
C TYR A 119 23.54 0.66 -14.70
N ARG A 120 24.51 1.31 -15.33
CA ARG A 120 24.59 2.76 -15.53
C ARG A 120 24.47 3.04 -17.03
N ASP A 121 23.56 3.92 -17.41
CA ASP A 121 23.34 4.38 -18.77
C ASP A 121 23.20 3.22 -19.78
N GLY A 122 22.54 2.13 -19.33
CA GLY A 122 22.36 0.91 -20.09
C GLY A 122 23.53 -0.09 -20.08
N ALA A 123 24.69 0.30 -19.59
CA ALA A 123 25.86 -0.58 -19.47
C ALA A 123 25.96 -1.20 -18.06
N ARG A 124 26.24 -2.50 -17.99
CA ARG A 124 26.43 -3.19 -16.72
C ARG A 124 27.73 -2.75 -16.05
N VAL A 125 27.67 -2.25 -14.81
CA VAL A 125 28.83 -1.81 -14.03
C VAL A 125 29.37 -2.88 -13.07
N THR A 126 28.56 -3.85 -12.69
CA THR A 126 28.99 -4.97 -11.83
C THR A 126 29.46 -6.16 -12.65
N SER A 127 30.71 -6.61 -12.48
CA SER A 127 31.25 -7.78 -13.20
C SER A 127 30.58 -9.08 -12.80
N THR A 128 30.31 -9.26 -11.50
CA THR A 128 29.60 -10.40 -10.89
C THR A 128 28.35 -9.91 -10.15
N PRO A 129 27.32 -10.78 -9.95
CA PRO A 129 26.18 -10.40 -9.14
C PRO A 129 26.60 -10.08 -7.69
N ILE A 130 26.06 -9.00 -7.13
CA ILE A 130 26.20 -8.64 -5.72
C ILE A 130 25.27 -9.54 -4.92
N THR A 131 25.80 -10.35 -4.00
CA THR A 131 25.00 -11.29 -3.17
C THR A 131 25.06 -10.99 -1.68
N GLY A 132 26.00 -10.15 -1.24
CA GLY A 132 26.25 -9.87 0.17
C GLY A 132 25.68 -8.53 0.67
N SER A 133 25.15 -7.70 -0.24
CA SER A 133 24.62 -6.39 0.08
C SER A 133 23.55 -5.96 -0.90
N THR A 134 22.83 -4.90 -0.55
CA THR A 134 21.84 -4.22 -1.40
C THR A 134 22.29 -2.81 -1.72
N ASN A 135 23.58 -2.64 -1.87
CA ASN A 135 24.17 -1.35 -2.25
C ASN A 135 25.51 -1.56 -2.98
N VAL A 136 25.93 -0.51 -3.66
CA VAL A 136 27.25 -0.40 -4.31
C VAL A 136 27.63 1.06 -4.50
N LEU A 137 28.92 1.36 -4.42
CA LEU A 137 29.49 2.62 -4.88
C LEU A 137 29.95 2.45 -6.35
N ASP A 138 29.54 3.37 -7.20
CA ASP A 138 30.04 3.51 -8.58
C ASP A 138 30.94 4.74 -8.68
N PRO A 139 32.28 4.58 -8.64
CA PRO A 139 33.21 5.71 -8.66
C PRO A 139 33.17 6.52 -9.96
N ALA A 140 32.66 5.93 -11.04
CA ALA A 140 32.57 6.61 -12.33
C ALA A 140 31.19 7.21 -12.61
N GLY A 141 30.25 7.09 -11.65
CA GLY A 141 28.92 7.69 -11.73
C GLY A 141 28.96 9.21 -11.52
N THR A 142 28.03 9.90 -12.17
CA THR A 142 27.84 11.36 -12.08
C THR A 142 26.37 11.68 -11.81
N THR A 143 26.03 12.92 -11.52
CA THR A 143 24.65 13.39 -11.37
C THR A 143 23.80 13.22 -12.64
N ASP A 144 24.44 13.18 -13.81
CA ASP A 144 23.76 12.97 -15.10
C ASP A 144 23.51 11.47 -15.41
N SER A 145 24.07 10.56 -14.61
CA SER A 145 23.93 9.11 -14.82
C SER A 145 22.51 8.64 -14.50
N THR A 146 22.09 7.60 -15.20
CA THR A 146 20.85 6.86 -14.91
C THR A 146 21.18 5.42 -14.55
N TYR A 147 20.43 4.86 -13.59
CA TYR A 147 20.70 3.52 -13.09
C TYR A 147 19.51 2.58 -13.23
N ARG A 148 19.79 1.28 -13.25
CA ARG A 148 18.83 0.19 -13.11
C ARG A 148 19.44 -0.91 -12.26
N ILE A 149 18.59 -1.59 -11.48
CA ILE A 149 18.96 -2.78 -10.71
C ILE A 149 18.30 -3.99 -11.35
N ALA A 150 19.08 -5.03 -11.62
CA ALA A 150 18.57 -6.29 -12.12
C ALA A 150 18.75 -7.39 -11.08
N THR A 151 17.71 -8.20 -10.84
CA THR A 151 17.79 -9.39 -9.98
C THR A 151 18.36 -10.57 -10.76
N VAL A 152 19.16 -11.40 -10.09
CA VAL A 152 19.80 -12.60 -10.65
C VAL A 152 19.56 -13.77 -9.73
N VAL A 153 18.96 -14.84 -10.25
CA VAL A 153 18.74 -16.10 -9.50
C VAL A 153 19.34 -17.24 -10.31
N GLY A 154 20.20 -18.03 -9.69
CA GLY A 154 20.86 -19.16 -10.35
C GLY A 154 21.67 -18.73 -11.60
N GLY A 155 22.25 -17.54 -11.60
CA GLY A 155 23.01 -16.98 -12.73
C GLY A 155 22.14 -16.39 -13.86
N VAL A 156 20.83 -16.43 -13.73
CA VAL A 156 19.88 -15.91 -14.73
C VAL A 156 19.26 -14.60 -14.23
N GLN A 157 19.34 -13.55 -15.05
CA GLN A 157 18.66 -12.28 -14.78
C GLN A 157 17.14 -12.48 -14.92
N LYS A 158 16.37 -12.04 -13.91
CA LYS A 158 14.92 -12.26 -13.82
C LYS A 158 14.10 -11.00 -14.01
N TRP A 159 14.44 -9.93 -13.35
CA TRP A 159 13.67 -8.69 -13.34
C TRP A 159 14.62 -7.49 -13.28
N VAL A 160 14.20 -6.35 -13.83
CA VAL A 160 14.97 -5.12 -13.88
C VAL A 160 14.07 -3.96 -13.47
N THR A 161 14.58 -3.05 -12.63
CA THR A 161 13.84 -1.83 -12.25
C THR A 161 13.62 -0.93 -13.48
N PRO A 162 12.63 -0.05 -13.43
CA PRO A 162 12.66 1.17 -14.23
C PRO A 162 13.99 1.91 -14.05
N SER A 163 14.31 2.80 -14.99
CA SER A 163 15.48 3.68 -14.87
C SER A 163 15.21 4.76 -13.81
N PHE A 164 16.21 5.06 -12.98
CA PHE A 164 16.15 6.11 -11.97
C PHE A 164 17.38 7.02 -12.04
N SER A 165 17.20 8.28 -11.66
CA SER A 165 18.23 9.32 -11.69
C SER A 165 19.00 9.41 -10.38
N VAL A 166 20.10 10.11 -10.39
CA VAL A 166 20.93 10.40 -9.22
C VAL A 166 20.37 11.64 -8.49
N TRP A 167 20.28 11.55 -7.18
CA TRP A 167 20.02 12.70 -6.32
C TRP A 167 21.31 13.49 -6.10
N ASP A 168 21.21 14.81 -6.17
CA ASP A 168 22.35 15.71 -5.99
C ASP A 168 22.82 15.78 -4.54
N ASP A 169 21.92 15.49 -3.57
CA ASP A 169 22.20 15.55 -2.12
C ASP A 169 21.66 14.28 -1.42
N GLN A 170 22.12 14.07 -0.19
CA GLN A 170 21.66 13.00 0.69
C GLN A 170 20.30 13.28 1.34
N THR A 171 19.80 14.50 1.22
CA THR A 171 18.51 14.93 1.68
C THR A 171 17.60 15.28 0.51
N PHE A 172 16.31 15.15 0.75
CA PHE A 172 15.28 15.38 -0.23
C PHE A 172 14.11 16.12 0.42
N ASP A 173 13.73 17.25 -0.14
CA ASP A 173 12.65 18.09 0.38
C ASP A 173 11.32 17.74 -0.31
N VAL A 174 10.33 17.37 0.49
CA VAL A 174 8.96 17.17 0.03
C VAL A 174 8.13 18.40 0.30
N ALA A 175 7.58 19.02 -0.73
CA ALA A 175 6.69 20.15 -0.59
C ALA A 175 5.35 19.71 0.01
N LEU A 176 4.95 20.32 1.12
CA LEU A 176 3.72 20.00 1.82
C LEU A 176 2.65 21.10 1.62
N ASP A 177 1.40 20.69 1.47
CA ASP A 177 0.25 21.58 1.40
C ASP A 177 -0.32 21.82 2.81
N LYS A 178 0.32 22.76 3.53
CA LYS A 178 -0.07 23.10 4.90
C LYS A 178 -1.52 23.60 4.94
N PRO A 179 -2.39 23.08 5.86
CA PRO A 179 -3.73 23.61 6.05
C PRO A 179 -3.73 25.09 6.42
N ALA A 180 -4.75 25.82 5.98
CA ALA A 180 -4.90 27.23 6.30
C ALA A 180 -5.10 27.45 7.79
N ASP A 181 -4.61 28.59 8.28
CA ASP A 181 -4.88 29.04 9.64
C ASP A 181 -6.38 29.26 9.84
N ALA A 182 -6.90 28.99 11.03
CA ALA A 182 -8.32 29.02 11.33
C ALA A 182 -8.61 29.51 12.75
N TYR A 183 -9.89 29.50 13.15
CA TYR A 183 -10.34 29.94 14.46
C TYR A 183 -11.16 28.84 15.14
N THR A 184 -10.97 28.70 16.45
CA THR A 184 -11.82 27.84 17.27
C THR A 184 -13.25 28.37 17.38
N LYS A 185 -14.18 27.56 17.92
CA LYS A 185 -15.56 27.95 18.15
C LYS A 185 -15.73 29.21 19.02
N ASP A 186 -14.77 29.47 19.92
CA ASP A 186 -14.71 30.65 20.78
C ASP A 186 -13.82 31.78 20.22
N GLY A 187 -13.45 31.70 18.94
CA GLY A 187 -12.74 32.77 18.19
C GLY A 187 -11.24 32.85 18.44
N GLN A 188 -10.61 31.82 19.04
CA GLN A 188 -9.15 31.82 19.21
C GLN A 188 -8.45 31.36 17.93
N PRO A 189 -7.45 32.10 17.43
CA PRO A 189 -6.72 31.73 16.24
C PRO A 189 -5.82 30.54 16.48
N TYR A 190 -5.63 29.70 15.46
CA TYR A 190 -4.63 28.64 15.44
C TYR A 190 -4.10 28.42 14.02
N SER A 191 -2.90 27.88 13.96
CA SER A 191 -2.22 27.46 12.74
C SER A 191 -1.94 25.96 12.80
N TYR A 192 -1.27 25.42 11.79
CA TYR A 192 -0.89 24.01 11.73
C TYR A 192 0.60 23.81 11.66
N ARG A 193 1.05 22.68 12.20
CA ARG A 193 2.40 22.15 12.03
C ARG A 193 2.34 20.69 11.62
N ALA A 194 3.34 20.25 10.86
CA ALA A 194 3.58 18.84 10.61
C ALA A 194 3.86 18.11 11.94
N GLY A 195 3.15 17.04 12.20
CA GLY A 195 3.25 16.20 13.39
C GLY A 195 3.81 14.83 13.07
N ASP A 196 3.19 13.77 13.65
CA ASP A 196 3.59 12.40 13.41
C ASP A 196 3.40 12.00 11.94
N ALA A 197 4.29 11.15 11.44
CA ALA A 197 4.18 10.59 10.12
C ALA A 197 4.40 9.07 10.14
N SER A 198 3.85 8.40 9.15
CA SER A 198 4.10 7.00 8.81
C SER A 198 4.33 6.88 7.32
N ILE A 199 4.69 5.70 6.87
CA ILE A 199 4.85 5.40 5.44
C ILE A 199 4.01 4.18 5.08
N GLY A 200 3.55 4.10 3.83
CA GLY A 200 2.84 2.97 3.26
C GLY A 200 2.56 3.21 1.79
N ASP A 201 2.51 2.15 1.01
CA ASP A 201 2.09 2.18 -0.40
C ASP A 201 0.54 2.20 -0.44
N VAL A 202 -0.06 3.39 -0.34
CA VAL A 202 -1.53 3.54 -0.25
C VAL A 202 -2.22 3.59 -1.61
N ASP A 203 -1.50 3.84 -2.69
CA ASP A 203 -2.07 3.83 -4.05
C ASP A 203 -1.72 2.56 -4.84
N GLY A 204 -0.77 1.75 -4.36
CA GLY A 204 -0.42 0.45 -4.91
C GLY A 204 0.57 0.54 -6.09
N ASP A 205 1.34 1.61 -6.19
CA ASP A 205 2.33 1.78 -7.25
C ASP A 205 3.69 1.12 -6.94
N GLY A 206 3.86 0.61 -5.72
CA GLY A 206 5.06 -0.09 -5.26
C GLY A 206 6.10 0.81 -4.59
N GLU A 207 5.82 2.10 -4.45
CA GLU A 207 6.62 3.07 -3.71
C GLU A 207 5.87 3.47 -2.43
N TYR A 208 6.55 4.12 -1.48
CA TYR A 208 5.90 4.59 -0.27
C TYR A 208 5.40 6.01 -0.41
N GLU A 209 4.18 6.24 0.07
CA GLU A 209 3.69 7.56 0.42
C GLU A 209 4.02 7.93 1.85
N ILE A 210 4.08 9.23 2.12
CA ILE A 210 4.18 9.82 3.44
C ILE A 210 2.77 10.11 3.95
N ILE A 211 2.37 9.43 5.02
CA ILE A 211 1.10 9.66 5.70
C ILE A 211 1.38 10.61 6.86
N LEU A 212 0.97 11.86 6.72
CA LEU A 212 1.33 12.96 7.62
C LEU A 212 0.13 13.47 8.40
N LYS A 213 0.28 13.58 9.71
CA LYS A 213 -0.67 14.26 10.59
C LYS A 213 -0.35 15.75 10.69
N TRP A 214 -1.36 16.59 10.52
CA TRP A 214 -1.29 18.00 10.80
C TRP A 214 -1.87 18.30 12.18
N ASP A 215 -1.02 18.73 13.10
CA ASP A 215 -1.44 19.14 14.44
C ASP A 215 -1.79 20.63 14.46
N PRO A 216 -2.99 21.03 14.96
CA PRO A 216 -3.27 22.42 15.21
C PRO A 216 -2.41 22.94 16.34
N SER A 217 -1.93 24.19 16.25
CA SER A 217 -1.02 24.82 17.23
C SER A 217 -1.63 24.94 18.63
N ASN A 218 -2.96 24.84 18.74
CA ASN A 218 -3.72 24.87 19.98
C ASN A 218 -4.14 23.48 20.47
N ALA A 219 -3.49 22.41 20.00
CA ALA A 219 -3.70 21.05 20.50
C ALA A 219 -3.55 21.00 22.03
N LYS A 220 -4.41 20.25 22.71
CA LYS A 220 -4.51 20.19 24.16
C LYS A 220 -4.68 18.76 24.63
N ASP A 221 -4.02 18.42 25.73
CA ASP A 221 -4.26 17.15 26.40
C ASP A 221 -5.58 17.16 27.18
N ASN A 222 -6.00 15.99 27.67
CA ASN A 222 -7.28 15.80 28.40
C ASN A 222 -7.39 16.64 29.69
N SER A 223 -6.27 16.96 30.32
CA SER A 223 -6.20 17.80 31.52
C SER A 223 -6.35 19.32 31.24
N GLN A 224 -6.38 19.73 29.99
CA GLN A 224 -6.40 21.14 29.59
C GLN A 224 -7.79 21.53 29.05
N ALA A 225 -8.38 22.59 29.58
CA ALA A 225 -9.65 23.11 29.10
C ALA A 225 -9.46 23.91 27.77
N GLY A 226 -10.57 24.09 27.03
CA GLY A 226 -10.64 24.90 25.81
C GLY A 226 -10.77 24.06 24.55
N TYR A 227 -11.23 24.71 23.47
CA TYR A 227 -11.37 24.08 22.15
C TYR A 227 -10.02 23.88 21.46
N THR A 228 -9.95 22.89 20.61
CA THR A 228 -8.82 22.64 19.68
C THR A 228 -9.27 22.78 18.25
N GLY A 229 -8.34 23.04 17.34
CA GLY A 229 -8.59 22.92 15.91
C GLY A 229 -8.78 21.45 15.48
N ASN A 230 -9.25 21.26 14.25
CA ASN A 230 -9.35 19.93 13.65
C ASN A 230 -7.94 19.37 13.41
N VAL A 231 -7.83 18.05 13.40
CA VAL A 231 -6.62 17.34 12.93
C VAL A 231 -6.87 16.90 11.50
N TYR A 232 -5.88 17.08 10.64
CA TYR A 232 -5.88 16.53 9.29
C TYR A 232 -4.86 15.40 9.17
N ILE A 233 -5.17 14.43 8.32
CA ILE A 233 -4.22 13.40 7.89
C ILE A 233 -4.14 13.47 6.38
N ASP A 234 -2.93 13.65 5.86
CA ASP A 234 -2.65 13.73 4.43
C ASP A 234 -1.82 12.53 3.98
N ALA A 235 -1.99 12.12 2.73
CA ALA A 235 -1.03 11.27 2.04
C ALA A 235 -0.33 12.04 0.94
N TYR A 236 1.01 11.96 0.90
CA TYR A 236 1.84 12.62 -0.09
C TYR A 236 2.75 11.63 -0.81
N LYS A 237 2.84 11.75 -2.12
CA LYS A 237 3.95 11.18 -2.88
C LYS A 237 5.25 11.92 -2.58
N LEU A 238 6.39 11.31 -2.87
CA LEU A 238 7.70 11.94 -2.65
C LEU A 238 7.92 13.20 -3.49
N ASP A 239 7.21 13.36 -4.60
CA ASP A 239 7.24 14.59 -5.42
C ASP A 239 6.41 15.74 -4.83
N GLY A 240 5.76 15.55 -3.67
CA GLY A 240 4.90 16.52 -3.02
C GLY A 240 3.44 16.49 -3.48
N THR A 241 3.08 15.61 -4.40
CA THR A 241 1.68 15.42 -4.80
C THR A 241 0.86 14.90 -3.63
N ARG A 242 -0.12 15.67 -3.17
CA ARG A 242 -1.08 15.21 -2.17
C ARG A 242 -2.14 14.33 -2.81
N LEU A 243 -2.23 13.07 -2.41
CA LEU A 243 -3.23 12.12 -2.89
C LEU A 243 -4.61 12.41 -2.29
N TRP A 244 -4.65 12.61 -0.97
CA TRP A 244 -5.89 12.89 -0.25
C TRP A 244 -5.60 13.60 1.08
N ARG A 245 -6.66 14.17 1.67
CA ARG A 245 -6.72 14.73 3.02
C ARG A 245 -7.95 14.23 3.73
N ILE A 246 -7.78 13.72 4.93
CA ILE A 246 -8.86 13.39 5.86
C ILE A 246 -8.96 14.51 6.89
N ASP A 247 -10.17 15.06 7.10
CA ASP A 247 -10.49 15.97 8.19
C ASP A 247 -11.14 15.18 9.33
N LEU A 248 -10.48 15.00 10.46
CA LEU A 248 -11.06 14.29 11.60
C LEU A 248 -12.28 15.00 12.22
N GLY A 249 -12.49 16.26 11.86
CA GLY A 249 -13.66 17.01 12.23
C GLY A 249 -13.64 17.56 13.65
N ASN A 250 -14.71 18.27 13.97
CA ASN A 250 -14.85 18.99 15.23
C ASN A 250 -14.98 18.08 16.48
N ASN A 251 -15.41 16.85 16.30
CA ASN A 251 -15.73 15.92 17.39
C ASN A 251 -14.56 15.04 17.78
N ILE A 252 -13.39 15.20 17.12
CA ILE A 252 -12.11 14.64 17.53
C ILE A 252 -11.26 15.75 18.10
N ARG A 253 -10.94 15.65 19.40
CA ARG A 253 -10.04 16.60 20.06
C ARG A 253 -8.61 16.40 19.62
N ALA A 254 -7.91 17.47 19.29
CA ALA A 254 -6.49 17.44 18.98
C ALA A 254 -5.66 17.41 20.28
N GLY A 255 -4.77 16.44 20.40
CA GLY A 255 -3.85 16.28 21.51
C GLY A 255 -2.95 15.06 21.33
N ALA A 256 -1.90 14.96 22.13
CA ALA A 256 -0.85 13.95 21.96
C ALA A 256 -1.34 12.49 21.99
N HIS A 257 -2.49 12.23 22.63
CA HIS A 257 -2.99 10.87 22.87
C HIS A 257 -4.30 10.54 22.17
N TYR A 258 -4.82 11.39 21.29
CA TYR A 258 -6.18 11.22 20.74
C TYR A 258 -6.25 10.85 19.27
N THR A 259 -5.21 11.16 18.53
CA THR A 259 -5.21 11.13 17.07
C THR A 259 -4.08 10.28 16.52
N GLN A 260 -3.79 9.16 17.22
CA GLN A 260 -2.88 8.14 16.69
C GLN A 260 -3.53 7.43 15.51
N PHE A 261 -2.68 6.98 14.61
CA PHE A 261 -3.07 6.19 13.45
C PHE A 261 -2.01 5.12 13.17
N GLN A 262 -2.39 4.12 12.41
CA GLN A 262 -1.52 3.05 11.94
C GLN A 262 -1.69 2.91 10.44
N VAL A 263 -0.61 2.58 9.76
CA VAL A 263 -0.58 2.37 8.31
C VAL A 263 0.01 0.99 8.06
N PHE A 264 -0.72 0.13 7.38
CA PHE A 264 -0.29 -1.22 7.04
C PHE A 264 -1.26 -1.83 6.02
N ASP A 265 -0.83 -2.84 5.27
CA ASP A 265 -1.72 -3.66 4.44
C ASP A 265 -2.50 -4.65 5.33
N TYR A 266 -3.67 -4.24 5.83
CA TYR A 266 -4.46 -5.02 6.78
C TYR A 266 -5.30 -6.10 6.13
N ASP A 267 -5.72 -5.91 4.90
CA ASP A 267 -6.56 -6.87 4.17
C ASP A 267 -5.78 -7.78 3.22
N GLY A 268 -4.47 -7.54 3.05
CA GLY A 268 -3.59 -8.35 2.22
C GLY A 268 -3.74 -8.12 0.72
N ASN A 269 -4.31 -6.97 0.32
CA ASN A 269 -4.54 -6.65 -1.10
C ASN A 269 -3.31 -6.08 -1.81
N GLY A 270 -2.23 -5.81 -1.08
CA GLY A 270 -0.97 -5.28 -1.60
C GLY A 270 -0.86 -3.76 -1.55
N LYS A 271 -1.83 -3.07 -0.93
CA LYS A 271 -1.84 -1.64 -0.64
C LYS A 271 -1.95 -1.43 0.86
N ALA A 272 -1.42 -0.31 1.34
CA ALA A 272 -1.57 0.03 2.74
C ALA A 272 -2.89 0.76 3.01
N GLU A 273 -3.55 0.40 4.11
CA GLU A 273 -4.67 1.14 4.67
C GLU A 273 -4.22 1.98 5.85
N ILE A 274 -5.07 2.96 6.20
CA ILE A 274 -4.94 3.72 7.43
C ILE A 274 -6.05 3.34 8.41
N ILE A 275 -5.66 3.01 9.66
CA ILE A 275 -6.60 2.81 10.77
C ILE A 275 -6.46 3.96 11.75
N MET A 276 -7.58 4.63 12.04
CA MET A 276 -7.63 5.73 12.98
C MET A 276 -9.01 5.85 13.64
N LYS A 277 -9.08 6.64 14.72
CA LYS A 277 -10.35 6.99 15.34
C LYS A 277 -11.07 8.07 14.52
N THR A 278 -12.35 7.88 14.27
CA THR A 278 -13.25 8.83 13.63
C THR A 278 -14.44 9.17 14.55
N ALA A 279 -15.19 10.20 14.17
CA ALA A 279 -16.43 10.60 14.84
C ALA A 279 -17.41 11.17 13.81
N ASP A 280 -18.65 11.48 14.27
CA ASP A 280 -19.59 12.23 13.46
C ASP A 280 -18.96 13.53 12.92
N GLY A 281 -19.13 13.78 11.63
CA GLY A 281 -18.54 14.94 10.95
C GLY A 281 -17.10 14.79 10.51
N THR A 282 -16.46 13.62 10.67
CA THR A 282 -15.19 13.31 10.00
C THR A 282 -15.42 13.25 8.49
N VAL A 283 -14.56 13.89 7.71
CA VAL A 283 -14.57 13.86 6.24
C VAL A 283 -13.42 12.99 5.75
N ASP A 284 -13.73 11.96 4.99
CA ASP A 284 -12.72 11.03 4.46
C ASP A 284 -11.92 11.61 3.27
N GLY A 285 -10.97 10.80 2.75
CA GLY A 285 -10.06 11.21 1.68
C GLY A 285 -10.72 11.47 0.32
N ILE A 286 -11.99 11.06 0.13
CA ILE A 286 -12.78 11.34 -1.08
C ILE A 286 -13.89 12.37 -0.86
N GLY A 287 -13.94 12.98 0.34
CA GLY A 287 -14.91 14.01 0.71
C GLY A 287 -16.24 13.49 1.26
N ALA A 288 -16.37 12.20 1.56
CA ALA A 288 -17.57 11.65 2.19
C ALA A 288 -17.56 11.90 3.70
N VAL A 289 -18.72 12.29 4.24
CA VAL A 289 -18.87 12.58 5.68
C VAL A 289 -19.27 11.30 6.42
N ILE A 290 -18.54 10.98 7.49
CA ILE A 290 -18.85 9.88 8.39
C ILE A 290 -19.87 10.36 9.43
N GLY A 291 -20.96 9.63 9.58
CA GLY A 291 -22.00 9.92 10.55
C GLY A 291 -22.81 11.19 10.28
N ASP A 292 -23.22 11.92 11.33
CA ASP A 292 -23.98 13.17 11.18
C ASP A 292 -23.04 14.37 10.97
N ALA A 293 -23.07 14.94 9.77
CA ALA A 293 -22.29 16.13 9.40
C ALA A 293 -22.58 17.37 10.26
N ARG A 294 -23.72 17.42 10.94
CA ARG A 294 -24.15 18.57 11.78
C ARG A 294 -23.89 18.37 13.26
N ALA A 295 -23.42 17.19 13.67
CA ALA A 295 -23.12 16.91 15.06
C ALA A 295 -21.98 17.80 15.58
N ASP A 296 -22.17 18.36 16.77
CA ASP A 296 -21.14 19.13 17.49
C ASP A 296 -21.24 18.79 18.98
N TYR A 297 -20.40 17.87 19.41
CA TYR A 297 -20.35 17.37 20.80
C TYR A 297 -19.35 18.13 21.67
N ARG A 298 -18.70 19.15 21.12
CA ARG A 298 -17.71 19.96 21.84
C ARG A 298 -18.37 20.72 22.98
N ASN A 299 -17.75 20.68 24.13
CA ASN A 299 -18.17 21.48 25.29
C ASN A 299 -17.11 22.50 25.70
N SER A 300 -17.50 23.55 26.42
CA SER A 300 -16.59 24.61 26.86
C SER A 300 -15.61 24.17 27.96
N GLY A 301 -15.85 23.04 28.61
CA GLY A 301 -14.94 22.46 29.61
C GLY A 301 -13.71 21.81 28.98
N GLY A 302 -13.78 21.48 27.68
CA GLY A 302 -12.64 20.95 26.92
C GLY A 302 -12.21 19.53 27.31
N TYR A 303 -13.05 18.71 27.91
CA TYR A 303 -12.79 17.32 28.28
C TYR A 303 -13.38 16.37 27.25
#